data_3907d10a7b4699a48c3e35dcce625ca8
#
_entry.id   3907d10a7b4699a48c3e35dcce625ca8
#
_cell.length_a   1.000
_cell.length_b   1.000
_cell.length_c   1.000
_cell.angle_alpha   90.00
_cell.angle_beta   90.00
_cell.angle_gamma   90.00
#
_symmetry.space_group_name_H-M   'P 1'
#
loop_
_entity.id
_entity.type
_entity.pdbx_description
1 polymer ?
#
loop_
_entity_poly.entity_id
_entity_poly.type
_entity_poly.pdbx_seq_one_letter_code
_entity_poly.pdbx_strand_id
1 'polypeptide(L)'
;MVKRAAVLCVPWVLLAVVGLQACKSAPPSNPQSRLVAKGRDLFFNETFAGNGRTCGTCHPEENNFTIDPAFIARLPKDNPLFVAEFNPALKENFENPALMREFGLILENLDGFGDLRNKFVMRGVPHVLGLRTSIQSPGGPRTGWSGDGAPGDGSLRSFATGAVIQHFTKTLNRVPGKDFRLPTSDELDALEAFQLSLGRQQDLVLPLRLKGTVPKRGQEIFLDNKLGKCNLCHVNAGATANLGAGSLGNANFNTGVEDLPDQPARLTTQKVPPDDGFHTPGDGTFNVPPLVEAADSGPFFHNNAIETIEGAVAFYDGDSFNNSPAGLLLKQADPEGAGIELDGTQIVAIAAFLRVINALENIRQSIELLEASLEVPFEERGRLLARAVRETDDSIRVLKGGGLHAEAVAPLQEARRLADKAVRSVFFGRRHTKEAIGEQKKARALLVE
;
A
#
# COMPACT_ATOMS: atom_id res chain seq x y z
N MET A 1 -86.41 37.56 -9.86
CA MET A 1 -85.75 36.22 -9.92
C MET A 1 -84.28 36.49 -10.18
N VAL A 2 -83.47 36.42 -9.16
CA VAL A 2 -82.06 36.74 -9.23
C VAL A 2 -81.32 35.40 -9.11
N LYS A 3 -80.61 34.99 -10.18
CA LYS A 3 -79.72 33.83 -10.18
C LYS A 3 -78.36 34.20 -9.59
N ARG A 4 -78.03 33.60 -8.48
CA ARG A 4 -76.69 33.70 -7.90
C ARG A 4 -75.72 32.73 -8.63
N ALA A 5 -74.64 33.25 -9.17
CA ALA A 5 -73.51 32.44 -9.70
C ALA A 5 -72.52 32.16 -8.56
N ALA A 6 -72.24 30.87 -8.36
CA ALA A 6 -71.18 30.47 -7.42
C ALA A 6 -69.81 30.48 -8.10
N VAL A 7 -68.89 31.21 -7.51
CA VAL A 7 -67.49 31.23 -7.91
C VAL A 7 -66.74 30.13 -7.17
N LEU A 8 -66.24 29.09 -7.87
CA LEU A 8 -65.36 28.06 -7.34
C LEU A 8 -63.92 28.61 -7.31
N CYS A 9 -63.40 28.82 -6.09
CA CYS A 9 -61.97 29.06 -5.87
C CYS A 9 -61.21 27.71 -5.91
N VAL A 10 -60.33 27.54 -6.90
CA VAL A 10 -59.36 26.45 -6.99
C VAL A 10 -58.08 26.92 -6.29
N PRO A 11 -57.58 26.21 -5.27
CA PRO A 11 -56.30 26.58 -4.66
C PRO A 11 -55.13 26.15 -5.57
N TRP A 12 -54.29 27.08 -5.96
CA TRP A 12 -53.00 26.83 -6.59
C TRP A 12 -52.04 26.25 -5.56
N VAL A 13 -51.68 24.98 -5.71
CA VAL A 13 -50.56 24.39 -4.95
C VAL A 13 -49.27 24.80 -5.61
N LEU A 14 -48.56 25.70 -4.98
CA LEU A 14 -47.18 26.04 -5.34
C LEU A 14 -46.26 24.85 -4.92
N LEU A 15 -45.82 24.06 -5.89
CA LEU A 15 -44.71 23.13 -5.71
C LEU A 15 -43.41 23.96 -5.59
N ALA A 16 -42.94 24.11 -4.35
CA ALA A 16 -41.59 24.60 -4.12
C ALA A 16 -40.59 23.49 -4.51
N VAL A 17 -39.97 23.61 -5.65
CA VAL A 17 -38.81 22.82 -6.03
C VAL A 17 -37.67 23.29 -5.13
N VAL A 18 -37.45 22.62 -4.02
CA VAL A 18 -36.22 22.78 -3.22
C VAL A 18 -35.09 22.16 -4.01
N GLY A 19 -34.33 23.02 -4.70
CA GLY A 19 -33.08 22.63 -5.31
C GLY A 19 -32.14 22.14 -4.22
N LEU A 20 -31.82 20.87 -4.21
CA LEU A 20 -30.71 20.28 -3.45
C LEU A 20 -29.41 20.89 -4.02
N GLN A 21 -29.03 22.06 -3.52
CA GLN A 21 -27.65 22.50 -3.64
C GLN A 21 -26.82 21.54 -2.80
N ALA A 22 -26.03 20.70 -3.48
CA ALA A 22 -24.98 19.94 -2.83
C ALA A 22 -24.10 20.92 -2.03
N CYS A 23 -24.20 20.88 -0.72
CA CYS A 23 -23.30 21.61 0.17
C CYS A 23 -21.90 21.10 -0.11
N LYS A 24 -21.12 21.87 -0.89
CA LYS A 24 -19.69 21.64 -0.95
C LYS A 24 -19.15 21.87 0.44
N SER A 25 -18.54 20.84 1.02
CA SER A 25 -17.85 20.94 2.30
C SER A 25 -16.87 22.12 2.26
N ALA A 26 -16.78 22.87 3.35
CA ALA A 26 -15.82 23.95 3.45
C ALA A 26 -14.40 23.37 3.27
N PRO A 27 -13.54 23.98 2.43
CA PRO A 27 -12.21 23.47 2.21
C PRO A 27 -11.44 23.44 3.54
N PRO A 28 -10.54 22.44 3.73
CA PRO A 28 -9.72 22.34 4.94
C PRO A 28 -9.03 23.66 5.25
N SER A 29 -9.01 24.08 6.50
CA SER A 29 -8.49 25.40 6.93
C SER A 29 -6.97 25.52 6.80
N ASN A 30 -6.25 24.40 6.85
CA ASN A 30 -4.78 24.33 6.74
C ASN A 30 -4.35 24.14 5.28
N PRO A 31 -3.35 24.92 4.78
CA PRO A 31 -2.80 24.75 3.43
C PRO A 31 -2.33 23.32 3.12
N GLN A 32 -1.67 22.67 4.08
CA GLN A 32 -1.21 21.29 3.94
C GLN A 32 -2.38 20.31 3.77
N SER A 33 -3.43 20.47 4.55
CA SER A 33 -4.62 19.61 4.43
C SER A 33 -5.35 19.80 3.10
N ARG A 34 -5.33 21.03 2.54
CA ARG A 34 -5.88 21.28 1.19
C ARG A 34 -5.04 20.62 0.11
N LEU A 35 -3.72 20.64 0.26
CA LEU A 35 -2.80 20.01 -0.68
C LEU A 35 -3.00 18.48 -0.67
N VAL A 36 -3.08 17.87 0.49
CA VAL A 36 -3.38 16.43 0.66
C VAL A 36 -4.75 16.07 0.05
N ALA A 37 -5.79 16.89 0.29
CA ALA A 37 -7.11 16.65 -0.28
C ALA A 37 -7.11 16.74 -1.82
N LYS A 38 -6.41 17.73 -2.39
CA LYS A 38 -6.20 17.85 -3.84
C LYS A 38 -5.45 16.64 -4.38
N GLY A 39 -4.38 16.22 -3.71
CA GLY A 39 -3.59 15.05 -4.11
C GLY A 39 -4.40 13.77 -4.08
N ARG A 40 -5.27 13.59 -3.08
CA ARG A 40 -6.20 12.47 -3.02
C ARG A 40 -7.17 12.46 -4.19
N ASP A 41 -7.74 13.61 -4.54
CA ASP A 41 -8.65 13.72 -5.67
C ASP A 41 -7.94 13.34 -6.98
N LEU A 42 -6.75 13.88 -7.22
CA LEU A 42 -5.92 13.53 -8.37
C LEU A 42 -5.59 12.03 -8.40
N PHE A 43 -5.22 11.45 -7.28
CA PHE A 43 -4.79 10.06 -7.18
C PHE A 43 -5.90 9.07 -7.57
N PHE A 44 -7.16 9.35 -7.19
CA PHE A 44 -8.27 8.44 -7.45
C PHE A 44 -9.12 8.80 -8.67
N ASN A 45 -9.09 10.07 -9.14
CA ASN A 45 -10.01 10.54 -10.17
C ASN A 45 -9.33 11.09 -11.43
N GLU A 46 -8.04 11.50 -11.37
CA GLU A 46 -7.37 12.07 -12.54
C GLU A 46 -6.79 10.97 -13.45
N THR A 47 -7.19 10.97 -14.69
CA THR A 47 -6.73 10.03 -15.73
C THR A 47 -5.62 10.60 -16.61
N PHE A 48 -5.20 11.84 -16.37
CA PHE A 48 -4.21 12.56 -17.16
C PHE A 48 -4.48 12.52 -18.67
N ALA A 49 -5.75 12.63 -19.06
CA ALA A 49 -6.22 12.48 -20.44
C ALA A 49 -5.70 11.18 -21.11
N GLY A 50 -5.47 10.14 -20.33
CA GLY A 50 -4.91 8.86 -20.75
C GLY A 50 -5.96 7.81 -21.10
N ASN A 51 -5.63 6.54 -20.82
CA ASN A 51 -6.40 5.36 -21.17
C ASN A 51 -7.54 5.00 -20.17
N GLY A 52 -7.83 5.88 -19.22
CA GLY A 52 -8.86 5.70 -18.20
C GLY A 52 -8.33 5.18 -16.85
N ARG A 53 -7.06 4.79 -16.75
CA ARG A 53 -6.41 4.48 -15.46
C ARG A 53 -6.22 5.74 -14.62
N THR A 54 -6.26 5.57 -13.31
CA THR A 54 -5.83 6.51 -12.27
C THR A 54 -4.76 5.83 -11.42
N CYS A 55 -4.08 6.56 -10.52
CA CYS A 55 -3.17 5.91 -9.56
C CYS A 55 -3.93 4.89 -8.69
N GLY A 56 -5.17 5.23 -8.28
CA GLY A 56 -6.04 4.32 -7.53
C GLY A 56 -6.46 3.05 -8.28
N THR A 57 -6.26 2.96 -9.59
CA THR A 57 -6.52 1.73 -10.36
C THR A 57 -5.58 0.59 -9.91
N CYS A 58 -4.31 0.89 -9.66
CA CYS A 58 -3.31 -0.07 -9.17
C CYS A 58 -3.07 0.05 -7.65
N HIS A 59 -3.45 1.19 -7.05
CA HIS A 59 -3.33 1.45 -5.61
C HIS A 59 -4.71 1.72 -4.98
N PRO A 60 -5.65 0.73 -5.00
CA PRO A 60 -6.99 0.91 -4.43
C PRO A 60 -6.92 1.02 -2.90
N GLU A 61 -7.63 2.01 -2.34
CA GLU A 61 -7.70 2.24 -0.89
C GLU A 61 -8.33 1.04 -0.15
N GLU A 62 -9.18 0.29 -0.81
CA GLU A 62 -9.87 -0.89 -0.25
C GLU A 62 -9.02 -2.17 -0.25
N ASN A 63 -7.81 -2.14 -0.79
CA ASN A 63 -6.88 -3.26 -0.81
C ASN A 63 -5.46 -2.83 -0.40
N ASN A 64 -5.36 -2.04 0.66
CA ASN A 64 -4.09 -1.57 1.25
C ASN A 64 -3.16 -0.88 0.24
N PHE A 65 -3.75 -0.15 -0.72
CA PHE A 65 -3.03 0.57 -1.77
C PHE A 65 -2.10 -0.32 -2.62
N THR A 66 -2.47 -1.57 -2.81
CA THR A 66 -1.82 -2.55 -3.70
C THR A 66 -2.88 -3.40 -4.40
N ILE A 67 -2.47 -4.25 -5.33
CA ILE A 67 -3.34 -5.25 -5.96
C ILE A 67 -2.75 -6.64 -5.78
N ASP A 68 -3.65 -7.61 -5.61
CA ASP A 68 -3.34 -9.04 -5.55
C ASP A 68 -4.31 -9.83 -6.44
N PRO A 69 -4.04 -11.11 -6.75
CA PRO A 69 -4.91 -11.92 -7.60
C PRO A 69 -6.35 -12.01 -7.10
N ALA A 70 -6.57 -12.06 -5.78
CA ALA A 70 -7.91 -12.16 -5.20
C ALA A 70 -8.71 -10.86 -5.37
N PHE A 71 -8.05 -9.71 -5.25
CA PHE A 71 -8.66 -8.42 -5.56
C PHE A 71 -8.99 -8.29 -7.05
N ILE A 72 -8.03 -8.60 -7.93
CA ILE A 72 -8.18 -8.53 -9.39
C ILE A 72 -9.34 -9.40 -9.87
N ALA A 73 -9.50 -10.61 -9.31
CA ALA A 73 -10.57 -11.52 -9.69
C ALA A 73 -11.99 -10.99 -9.41
N ARG A 74 -12.14 -10.00 -8.53
CA ARG A 74 -13.44 -9.38 -8.19
C ARG A 74 -13.79 -8.18 -9.06
N LEU A 75 -12.82 -7.66 -9.83
CA LEU A 75 -13.02 -6.47 -10.65
C LEU A 75 -13.93 -6.76 -11.86
N PRO A 76 -14.77 -5.82 -12.29
CA PRO A 76 -15.54 -5.95 -13.51
C PRO A 76 -14.62 -6.02 -14.73
N LYS A 77 -15.05 -6.71 -15.79
CA LYS A 77 -14.25 -6.97 -16.99
C LYS A 77 -13.80 -5.70 -17.74
N ASP A 78 -14.55 -4.64 -17.60
CA ASP A 78 -14.29 -3.32 -18.19
C ASP A 78 -13.50 -2.38 -17.26
N ASN A 79 -13.00 -2.89 -16.13
CA ASN A 79 -12.19 -2.10 -15.23
C ASN A 79 -10.93 -1.58 -15.96
N PRO A 80 -10.55 -0.29 -15.79
CA PRO A 80 -9.37 0.29 -16.43
C PRO A 80 -8.06 -0.49 -16.20
N LEU A 81 -7.97 -1.27 -15.13
CA LEU A 81 -6.82 -2.17 -14.92
C LEU A 81 -6.60 -3.11 -16.12
N PHE A 82 -7.67 -3.55 -16.77
CA PHE A 82 -7.63 -4.50 -17.90
C PHE A 82 -7.55 -3.81 -19.27
N VAL A 83 -7.14 -2.56 -19.32
CA VAL A 83 -7.12 -1.78 -20.58
C VAL A 83 -6.33 -2.47 -21.71
N ALA A 84 -5.29 -3.22 -21.39
CA ALA A 84 -4.53 -4.01 -22.37
C ALA A 84 -5.36 -5.10 -23.05
N GLU A 85 -6.44 -5.56 -22.42
CA GLU A 85 -7.28 -6.65 -22.97
C GLU A 85 -8.35 -6.12 -23.94
N PHE A 86 -8.82 -4.89 -23.78
CA PHE A 86 -9.92 -4.35 -24.59
C PHE A 86 -9.55 -3.17 -25.49
N ASN A 87 -8.41 -2.49 -25.24
CA ASN A 87 -7.93 -1.43 -26.14
C ASN A 87 -7.03 -2.02 -27.24
N PRO A 88 -7.45 -2.01 -28.54
CA PRO A 88 -6.65 -2.60 -29.61
C PRO A 88 -5.26 -2.00 -29.75
N ALA A 89 -5.07 -0.72 -29.42
CA ALA A 89 -3.80 -0.01 -29.52
C ALA A 89 -2.79 -0.40 -28.42
N LEU A 90 -3.24 -1.15 -27.40
CA LEU A 90 -2.43 -1.58 -26.25
C LEU A 90 -2.29 -3.11 -26.15
N LYS A 91 -2.91 -3.89 -27.05
CA LYS A 91 -2.92 -5.36 -26.97
C LYS A 91 -1.54 -6.02 -27.11
N GLU A 92 -0.61 -5.35 -27.81
CA GLU A 92 0.74 -5.85 -28.02
C GLU A 92 1.72 -5.15 -27.10
N ASN A 93 2.44 -5.90 -26.27
CA ASN A 93 3.55 -5.41 -25.45
C ASN A 93 3.23 -4.20 -24.55
N PHE A 94 1.97 -4.01 -24.14
CA PHE A 94 1.67 -3.04 -23.07
C PHE A 94 1.87 -3.70 -21.71
N GLU A 95 1.26 -4.84 -21.50
CA GLU A 95 1.34 -5.68 -20.29
C GLU A 95 1.07 -7.13 -20.66
N ASN A 96 1.35 -8.03 -19.71
CA ASN A 96 0.97 -9.43 -19.83
C ASN A 96 -0.29 -9.69 -18.97
N PRO A 97 -1.50 -9.79 -19.55
CA PRO A 97 -2.74 -9.99 -18.81
C PRO A 97 -2.77 -11.29 -17.98
N ALA A 98 -2.08 -12.35 -18.42
CA ALA A 98 -2.02 -13.58 -17.65
C ALA A 98 -1.21 -13.41 -16.37
N LEU A 99 -0.06 -12.76 -16.42
CA LEU A 99 0.75 -12.45 -15.24
C LEU A 99 0.05 -11.47 -14.30
N MET A 100 -0.68 -10.48 -14.84
CA MET A 100 -1.49 -9.59 -14.04
C MET A 100 -2.56 -10.34 -13.26
N ARG A 101 -3.33 -11.21 -13.91
CA ARG A 101 -4.44 -11.93 -13.27
C ARG A 101 -3.97 -13.04 -12.33
N GLU A 102 -2.88 -13.70 -12.65
CA GLU A 102 -2.37 -14.83 -11.88
C GLU A 102 -1.49 -14.39 -10.70
N PHE A 103 -0.71 -13.31 -10.86
CA PHE A 103 0.27 -12.88 -9.88
C PHE A 103 0.13 -11.43 -9.41
N GLY A 104 -0.80 -10.65 -9.94
CA GLY A 104 -0.95 -9.23 -9.59
C GLY A 104 0.14 -8.32 -10.15
N LEU A 105 0.77 -8.70 -11.26
CA LEU A 105 1.90 -7.97 -11.84
C LEU A 105 1.44 -6.96 -12.88
N ILE A 106 2.13 -5.83 -12.94
CA ILE A 106 1.97 -4.79 -13.98
C ILE A 106 3.32 -4.51 -14.65
N LEU A 107 3.29 -3.76 -15.75
CA LEU A 107 4.50 -3.34 -16.46
C LEU A 107 5.41 -2.50 -15.57
N GLU A 108 6.71 -2.73 -15.66
CA GLU A 108 7.79 -1.92 -15.11
C GLU A 108 8.89 -1.72 -16.15
N ASN A 109 9.52 -0.54 -16.17
CA ASN A 109 10.65 -0.27 -17.06
C ASN A 109 11.88 -1.12 -16.72
N LEU A 110 12.72 -1.37 -17.73
CA LEU A 110 14.04 -1.99 -17.55
C LEU A 110 15.17 -0.95 -17.69
N ASP A 111 15.15 -0.19 -18.78
CA ASP A 111 16.18 0.81 -19.15
C ASP A 111 15.55 2.21 -19.23
N GLY A 112 14.76 2.59 -18.26
CA GLY A 112 14.00 3.83 -18.35
C GLY A 112 12.92 3.78 -19.42
N PHE A 113 12.60 4.93 -20.03
CA PHE A 113 11.46 5.04 -20.94
C PHE A 113 11.83 5.09 -22.43
N GLY A 114 13.10 4.82 -22.77
CA GLY A 114 13.56 4.88 -24.16
C GLY A 114 12.93 3.84 -25.06
N ASP A 115 12.63 2.66 -24.54
CA ASP A 115 12.03 1.56 -25.30
C ASP A 115 11.10 0.71 -24.44
N LEU A 116 10.12 1.32 -23.78
CA LEU A 116 9.10 0.61 -22.98
C LEU A 116 8.26 -0.39 -23.79
N ARG A 117 8.34 -0.35 -25.10
CA ARG A 117 7.64 -1.33 -25.94
C ARG A 117 8.30 -2.71 -25.93
N ASN A 118 9.62 -2.75 -25.81
CA ASN A 118 10.40 -3.98 -25.92
C ASN A 118 11.23 -4.28 -24.67
N LYS A 119 11.47 -3.25 -23.81
CA LYS A 119 12.30 -3.34 -22.63
C LYS A 119 11.48 -3.04 -21.38
N PHE A 120 10.76 -4.04 -20.92
CA PHE A 120 10.01 -4.00 -19.65
C PHE A 120 9.92 -5.40 -19.05
N VAL A 121 9.64 -5.45 -17.76
CA VAL A 121 9.28 -6.65 -17.02
C VAL A 121 7.94 -6.44 -16.31
N MET A 122 7.40 -7.48 -15.72
CA MET A 122 6.20 -7.39 -14.89
C MET A 122 6.61 -7.42 -13.41
N ARG A 123 6.05 -6.52 -12.61
CA ARG A 123 6.34 -6.37 -11.17
C ARG A 123 5.06 -6.25 -10.36
N GLY A 124 5.11 -6.72 -9.12
CA GLY A 124 4.07 -6.47 -8.14
C GLY A 124 3.92 -4.97 -7.87
N VAL A 125 2.72 -4.55 -7.52
CA VAL A 125 2.43 -3.18 -7.13
C VAL A 125 2.79 -2.99 -5.66
N PRO A 126 3.85 -2.24 -5.31
CA PRO A 126 4.17 -2.00 -3.91
C PRO A 126 3.09 -1.12 -3.27
N HIS A 127 2.71 -1.40 -2.04
CA HIS A 127 1.82 -0.51 -1.31
C HIS A 127 2.49 0.86 -1.06
N VAL A 128 1.69 1.91 -0.94
CA VAL A 128 2.19 3.28 -0.72
C VAL A 128 2.07 3.74 0.74
N LEU A 129 1.86 2.79 1.67
CA LEU A 129 1.77 3.07 3.10
C LEU A 129 3.17 3.26 3.70
N GLY A 130 3.35 4.27 4.56
CA GLY A 130 4.62 4.53 5.23
C GLY A 130 5.74 5.12 4.36
N LEU A 131 5.43 5.66 3.17
CA LEU A 131 6.42 6.23 2.26
C LEU A 131 7.28 7.33 2.90
N ARG A 132 6.74 8.10 3.85
CA ARG A 132 7.51 9.15 4.53
C ARG A 132 8.79 8.63 5.19
N THR A 133 8.78 7.39 5.67
CA THR A 133 9.94 6.78 6.31
C THR A 133 10.75 5.91 5.35
N SER A 134 10.13 5.36 4.29
CA SER A 134 10.75 4.38 3.41
C SER A 134 11.60 4.99 2.29
N ILE A 135 11.26 6.19 1.80
CA ILE A 135 11.97 6.80 0.67
C ILE A 135 13.29 7.49 1.04
N GLN A 136 13.58 7.65 2.32
CA GLN A 136 14.76 8.39 2.78
C GLN A 136 16.03 7.56 2.65
N SER A 137 17.06 8.14 2.05
CA SER A 137 18.37 7.54 1.91
C SER A 137 19.46 8.62 1.97
N PRO A 138 20.71 8.33 2.45
CA PRO A 138 21.82 9.28 2.45
C PRO A 138 22.15 9.85 1.07
N GLY A 139 21.93 9.07 0.01
CA GLY A 139 22.21 9.47 -1.37
C GLY A 139 21.06 10.24 -2.06
N GLY A 140 20.01 10.59 -1.32
CA GLY A 140 18.77 11.16 -1.85
C GLY A 140 17.59 10.19 -1.77
N PRO A 141 16.38 10.61 -2.14
CA PRO A 141 15.19 9.77 -2.05
C PRO A 141 15.29 8.55 -2.97
N ARG A 142 14.62 7.43 -2.58
CA ARG A 142 14.46 6.23 -3.38
C ARG A 142 12.99 5.85 -3.45
N THR A 143 12.45 5.67 -4.65
CA THR A 143 11.03 5.38 -4.87
C THR A 143 10.86 4.27 -5.91
N GLY A 144 9.86 3.44 -5.72
CA GLY A 144 9.61 2.25 -6.54
C GLY A 144 10.50 1.08 -6.16
N TRP A 145 10.30 -0.06 -6.79
CA TRP A 145 11.09 -1.26 -6.52
C TRP A 145 12.58 -1.06 -6.76
N SER A 146 12.94 -0.34 -7.81
CA SER A 146 14.32 -0.08 -8.19
C SER A 146 14.93 1.16 -7.52
N GLY A 147 14.13 2.05 -6.95
CA GLY A 147 14.61 3.23 -6.25
C GLY A 147 14.99 4.42 -7.14
N ASP A 148 14.82 4.30 -8.45
CA ASP A 148 15.22 5.30 -9.45
C ASP A 148 14.24 6.46 -9.62
N GLY A 149 13.03 6.36 -9.06
CA GLY A 149 11.98 7.35 -9.29
C GLY A 149 11.48 7.35 -10.73
N ALA A 150 11.54 6.19 -11.41
CA ALA A 150 10.90 5.79 -12.69
C ALA A 150 11.22 6.60 -13.95
N PRO A 151 12.38 6.49 -14.51
CA PRO A 151 13.72 6.75 -14.06
C PRO A 151 13.93 8.25 -13.85
N GLY A 152 14.60 8.63 -12.79
CA GLY A 152 14.80 10.03 -12.47
C GLY A 152 15.79 10.25 -11.33
N ASP A 153 15.38 11.04 -10.35
CA ASP A 153 16.17 11.42 -9.19
C ASP A 153 15.78 10.68 -7.90
N GLY A 154 15.03 9.60 -8.00
CA GLY A 154 14.51 8.83 -6.89
C GLY A 154 13.28 9.45 -6.19
N SER A 155 12.85 10.64 -6.58
CA SER A 155 11.74 11.35 -5.92
C SER A 155 10.37 10.79 -6.30
N LEU A 156 9.39 10.94 -5.38
CA LEU A 156 7.99 10.63 -5.67
C LEU A 156 7.42 11.43 -6.83
N ARG A 157 7.92 12.65 -7.06
CA ARG A 157 7.49 13.51 -8.18
C ARG A 157 7.93 12.92 -9.51
N SER A 158 9.19 12.49 -9.60
CA SER A 158 9.71 11.79 -10.79
C SER A 158 8.98 10.47 -10.99
N PHE A 159 8.78 9.69 -9.94
CA PHE A 159 8.05 8.42 -9.99
C PHE A 159 6.60 8.62 -10.50
N ALA A 160 5.86 9.61 -9.96
CA ALA A 160 4.50 9.90 -10.40
C ALA A 160 4.44 10.31 -11.89
N THR A 161 5.44 11.07 -12.36
CA THR A 161 5.57 11.42 -13.79
C THR A 161 5.81 10.17 -14.63
N GLY A 162 6.73 9.32 -14.21
CA GLY A 162 7.04 8.06 -14.86
C GLY A 162 5.85 7.10 -14.90
N ALA A 163 5.11 6.99 -13.81
CA ALA A 163 3.90 6.16 -13.74
C ALA A 163 2.84 6.60 -14.78
N VAL A 164 2.66 7.91 -15.00
CA VAL A 164 1.77 8.40 -16.06
C VAL A 164 2.28 7.98 -17.44
N ILE A 165 3.57 8.12 -17.71
CA ILE A 165 4.17 7.72 -19.00
C ILE A 165 4.03 6.21 -19.23
N GLN A 166 4.31 5.40 -18.23
CA GLN A 166 4.26 3.94 -18.33
C GLN A 166 2.83 3.41 -18.49
N HIS A 167 1.92 3.83 -17.62
CA HIS A 167 0.66 3.12 -17.38
C HIS A 167 -0.58 3.80 -17.93
N PHE A 168 -0.54 5.12 -18.25
CA PHE A 168 -1.73 5.88 -18.64
C PHE A 168 -1.83 6.12 -20.14
N THR A 169 -0.86 5.67 -20.90
CA THR A 169 -0.82 5.89 -22.35
C THR A 169 -2.00 5.23 -23.10
N LYS A 170 -2.51 5.90 -24.15
CA LYS A 170 -3.53 5.35 -25.06
C LYS A 170 -2.97 4.44 -26.13
N THR A 171 -1.68 4.62 -26.49
CA THR A 171 -0.99 3.80 -27.47
C THR A 171 0.42 3.46 -27.02
N LEU A 172 1.06 2.46 -27.62
CA LEU A 172 2.43 2.06 -27.32
C LEU A 172 3.49 3.13 -27.68
N ASN A 173 3.11 4.19 -28.40
CA ASN A 173 4.03 5.28 -28.77
C ASN A 173 4.32 6.23 -27.60
N ARG A 174 3.43 6.29 -26.61
CA ARG A 174 3.60 7.09 -25.39
C ARG A 174 3.94 8.57 -25.64
N VAL A 175 3.19 9.24 -26.56
CA VAL A 175 3.44 10.62 -26.95
C VAL A 175 2.72 11.58 -25.99
N PRO A 176 3.44 12.40 -25.19
CA PRO A 176 2.83 13.43 -24.35
C PRO A 176 2.01 14.43 -25.18
N GLY A 177 0.86 14.84 -24.66
CA GLY A 177 -0.09 15.73 -25.35
C GLY A 177 -1.00 15.01 -26.36
N LYS A 178 -0.71 13.74 -26.71
CA LYS A 178 -1.52 12.91 -27.61
C LYS A 178 -2.10 11.69 -26.89
N ASP A 179 -1.24 10.90 -26.25
CA ASP A 179 -1.63 9.66 -25.61
C ASP A 179 -1.99 9.86 -24.13
N PHE A 180 -1.43 10.86 -23.52
CA PHE A 180 -1.67 11.34 -22.15
C PHE A 180 -1.20 12.79 -22.03
N ARG A 181 -1.58 13.49 -20.95
CA ARG A 181 -0.91 14.72 -20.53
C ARG A 181 0.03 14.44 -19.35
N LEU A 182 1.11 15.18 -19.26
CA LEU A 182 1.97 15.12 -18.07
C LEU A 182 1.31 15.86 -16.90
N PRO A 183 1.58 15.45 -15.65
CA PRO A 183 1.21 16.21 -14.46
C PRO A 183 1.90 17.58 -14.43
N THR A 184 1.21 18.60 -13.97
CA THR A 184 1.82 19.91 -13.69
C THR A 184 2.60 19.85 -12.36
N SER A 185 3.47 20.85 -12.12
CA SER A 185 4.22 20.95 -10.86
C SER A 185 3.30 20.96 -9.63
N ASP A 186 2.21 21.72 -9.68
CA ASP A 186 1.23 21.82 -8.57
C ASP A 186 0.44 20.51 -8.36
N GLU A 187 0.27 19.69 -9.39
CA GLU A 187 -0.34 18.37 -9.28
C GLU A 187 0.64 17.37 -8.67
N LEU A 188 1.91 17.44 -9.05
CA LEU A 188 2.97 16.60 -8.46
C LEU A 188 3.16 16.92 -6.97
N ASP A 189 3.15 18.21 -6.58
CA ASP A 189 3.21 18.60 -5.16
C ASP A 189 2.03 18.03 -4.37
N ALA A 190 0.83 18.05 -4.95
CA ALA A 190 -0.36 17.53 -4.32
C ALA A 190 -0.33 15.98 -4.22
N LEU A 191 0.06 15.29 -5.29
CA LEU A 191 0.20 13.83 -5.31
C LEU A 191 1.24 13.35 -4.29
N GLU A 192 2.40 14.03 -4.21
CA GLU A 192 3.43 13.73 -3.21
C GLU A 192 2.90 13.95 -1.80
N ALA A 193 2.26 15.10 -1.54
CA ALA A 193 1.70 15.39 -0.21
C ALA A 193 0.66 14.34 0.23
N PHE A 194 -0.18 13.86 -0.68
CA PHE A 194 -1.15 12.81 -0.39
C PHE A 194 -0.46 11.49 -0.07
N GLN A 195 0.45 11.01 -0.91
CA GLN A 195 1.14 9.74 -0.73
C GLN A 195 1.97 9.75 0.58
N LEU A 196 2.68 10.83 0.87
CA LEU A 196 3.44 10.99 2.12
C LEU A 196 2.55 11.10 3.37
N SER A 197 1.25 11.32 3.22
CA SER A 197 0.29 11.34 4.33
C SER A 197 -0.27 9.97 4.69
N LEU A 198 0.02 8.93 3.90
CA LEU A 198 -0.52 7.58 4.07
C LEU A 198 0.31 6.75 5.05
N GLY A 199 -0.38 5.95 5.85
CA GLY A 199 0.25 5.03 6.80
C GLY A 199 1.06 5.71 7.90
N ARG A 200 2.14 5.08 8.32
CA ARG A 200 3.00 5.59 9.39
C ARG A 200 3.83 6.79 8.94
N GLN A 201 3.94 7.75 9.87
CA GLN A 201 4.74 8.96 9.66
C GLN A 201 6.12 8.89 10.33
N GLN A 202 6.35 7.89 11.18
CA GLN A 202 7.58 7.65 11.92
C GLN A 202 7.78 6.14 12.11
N ASP A 203 9.01 5.66 12.08
CA ASP A 203 9.31 4.26 12.36
C ASP A 203 8.87 3.84 13.76
N LEU A 204 8.69 2.55 13.95
CA LEU A 204 8.50 1.97 15.27
C LEU A 204 9.76 2.23 16.13
N VAL A 205 9.60 2.15 17.44
CA VAL A 205 10.73 2.05 18.37
C VAL A 205 10.68 0.66 18.99
N LEU A 206 11.57 -0.19 18.52
CA LEU A 206 11.69 -1.56 19.05
C LEU A 206 12.73 -1.62 20.18
N PRO A 207 12.56 -2.52 21.18
CA PRO A 207 11.49 -3.51 21.30
C PRO A 207 10.18 -2.94 21.85
N LEU A 208 9.04 -3.45 21.34
CA LEU A 208 7.73 -3.22 21.92
C LEU A 208 7.50 -4.18 23.12
N ARG A 209 6.70 -3.75 24.10
CA ARG A 209 6.27 -4.60 25.22
C ARG A 209 5.09 -5.49 24.80
N LEU A 210 5.34 -6.36 23.81
CA LEU A 210 4.31 -7.24 23.28
C LEU A 210 3.79 -8.22 24.33
N LYS A 211 2.53 -8.62 24.19
CA LYS A 211 1.92 -9.75 24.88
C LYS A 211 1.99 -11.00 24.01
N GLY A 212 1.84 -12.17 24.65
CA GLY A 212 2.00 -13.47 23.96
C GLY A 212 3.47 -13.90 23.81
N THR A 213 3.72 -15.18 24.05
CA THR A 213 5.09 -15.74 24.04
C THR A 213 5.67 -15.82 22.62
N VAL A 214 4.83 -16.19 21.64
CA VAL A 214 5.26 -16.38 20.25
C VAL A 214 5.70 -15.08 19.60
N PRO A 215 4.89 -13.98 19.56
CA PRO A 215 5.33 -12.73 18.97
C PRO A 215 6.47 -12.05 19.74
N LYS A 216 6.58 -12.22 21.07
CA LYS A 216 7.76 -11.78 21.83
C LYS A 216 9.02 -12.46 21.34
N ARG A 217 8.99 -13.81 21.22
CA ARG A 217 10.12 -14.57 20.70
C ARG A 217 10.47 -14.16 19.28
N GLY A 218 9.46 -13.89 18.43
CA GLY A 218 9.67 -13.39 17.08
C GLY A 218 10.39 -12.05 17.05
N GLN A 219 9.99 -11.10 17.90
CA GLN A 219 10.68 -9.83 18.07
C GLN A 219 12.13 -9.98 18.52
N GLU A 220 12.39 -10.88 19.47
CA GLU A 220 13.76 -11.15 19.93
C GLU A 220 14.64 -11.66 18.79
N ILE A 221 14.15 -12.63 18.00
CA ILE A 221 14.85 -13.19 16.85
C ILE A 221 15.05 -12.12 15.76
N PHE A 222 14.02 -11.33 15.47
CA PHE A 222 14.08 -10.23 14.49
C PHE A 222 15.18 -9.22 14.84
N LEU A 223 15.37 -8.90 16.12
CA LEU A 223 16.36 -7.96 16.62
C LEU A 223 17.75 -8.58 16.83
N ASP A 224 17.85 -9.89 16.83
CA ASP A 224 19.12 -10.59 17.05
C ASP A 224 19.99 -10.56 15.78
N ASN A 225 21.10 -9.85 15.86
CA ASN A 225 22.05 -9.67 14.76
C ASN A 225 22.89 -10.93 14.44
N LYS A 226 22.77 -12.00 15.23
CA LYS A 226 23.43 -13.28 14.96
C LYS A 226 22.47 -14.32 14.41
N LEU A 227 21.22 -14.31 14.83
CA LEU A 227 20.23 -15.32 14.48
C LEU A 227 19.34 -14.86 13.31
N GLY A 228 18.41 -13.93 13.54
CA GLY A 228 17.46 -13.47 12.51
C GLY A 228 18.02 -12.44 11.58
N LYS A 229 18.88 -11.55 12.07
CA LYS A 229 19.56 -10.47 11.31
C LYS A 229 18.62 -9.50 10.59
N CYS A 230 17.31 -9.63 10.77
CA CYS A 230 16.30 -8.86 10.03
C CYS A 230 16.44 -7.34 10.25
N ASN A 231 16.74 -6.95 11.50
CA ASN A 231 16.90 -5.54 11.88
C ASN A 231 18.13 -4.86 11.25
N LEU A 232 19.03 -5.59 10.59
CA LEU A 232 20.15 -5.00 9.87
C LEU A 232 19.70 -4.34 8.55
N CYS A 233 18.69 -4.90 7.88
CA CYS A 233 18.12 -4.31 6.66
C CYS A 233 16.77 -3.63 6.93
N HIS A 234 16.05 -4.03 7.98
CA HIS A 234 14.74 -3.51 8.36
C HIS A 234 14.77 -2.92 9.77
N VAL A 235 15.60 -1.89 9.98
CA VAL A 235 15.73 -1.24 11.31
C VAL A 235 14.35 -0.82 11.81
N ASN A 236 14.01 -1.27 13.03
CA ASN A 236 12.71 -1.00 13.63
C ASN A 236 11.49 -1.50 12.82
N ALA A 237 11.63 -2.56 12.03
CA ALA A 237 10.66 -3.04 11.06
C ALA A 237 10.31 -1.99 9.98
N GLY A 238 11.16 -1.03 9.75
CA GLY A 238 11.08 -0.01 8.70
C GLY A 238 11.82 -0.43 7.44
N ALA A 239 12.13 0.57 6.61
CA ALA A 239 12.85 0.43 5.34
C ALA A 239 14.32 0.90 5.41
N THR A 240 14.82 1.15 6.60
CA THR A 240 16.18 1.62 6.82
C THR A 240 17.14 0.44 7.00
N ALA A 241 18.19 0.39 6.19
CA ALA A 241 19.30 -0.53 6.39
C ALA A 241 20.40 0.09 7.26
N ASN A 242 21.02 -0.73 8.12
CA ASN A 242 22.17 -0.37 8.96
C ASN A 242 23.17 -1.54 9.00
N LEU A 243 24.04 -1.62 8.01
CA LEU A 243 25.06 -2.67 7.92
C LEU A 243 26.44 -2.21 8.48
N GLY A 244 26.45 -1.18 9.31
CA GLY A 244 27.66 -0.73 10.03
C GLY A 244 28.61 0.18 9.23
N ALA A 245 28.38 0.43 7.97
CA ALA A 245 29.25 1.27 7.13
C ALA A 245 28.82 2.76 7.05
N GLY A 246 27.99 3.24 8.01
CA GLY A 246 27.56 4.63 8.04
C GLY A 246 26.39 4.99 7.11
N SER A 247 25.79 4.02 6.44
CA SER A 247 24.63 4.20 5.57
C SER A 247 23.35 3.86 6.33
N LEU A 248 22.74 4.87 6.96
CA LEU A 248 21.40 4.76 7.52
C LEU A 248 20.40 5.29 6.48
N GLY A 249 19.45 4.45 6.05
CA GLY A 249 18.42 4.86 5.11
C GLY A 249 17.98 3.73 4.19
N ASN A 250 17.05 4.02 3.29
CA ASN A 250 16.61 3.06 2.29
C ASN A 250 17.78 2.71 1.36
N ALA A 251 17.93 1.42 1.06
CA ALA A 251 19.00 0.89 0.22
C ALA A 251 18.46 -0.22 -0.67
N ASN A 252 19.14 -0.49 -1.78
CA ASN A 252 18.80 -1.58 -2.68
C ASN A 252 19.67 -2.81 -2.39
N PHE A 253 19.07 -3.99 -2.46
CA PHE A 253 19.75 -5.26 -2.29
C PHE A 253 19.28 -6.28 -3.33
N ASN A 254 20.21 -7.06 -3.86
CA ASN A 254 19.88 -8.30 -4.56
C ASN A 254 19.79 -9.42 -3.54
N THR A 255 18.56 -9.87 -3.27
CA THR A 255 18.24 -10.91 -2.29
C THR A 255 18.21 -12.30 -2.89
N GLY A 256 18.39 -12.46 -4.20
CA GLY A 256 18.33 -13.76 -4.87
C GLY A 256 16.92 -14.33 -5.03
N VAL A 257 15.87 -13.53 -4.84
CA VAL A 257 14.48 -14.03 -4.99
C VAL A 257 14.17 -14.45 -6.43
N GLU A 258 14.86 -13.88 -7.42
CA GLU A 258 14.72 -14.29 -8.82
C GLU A 258 15.34 -15.67 -9.12
N ASP A 259 16.16 -16.19 -8.21
CA ASP A 259 16.79 -17.52 -8.30
C ASP A 259 16.10 -18.55 -7.41
N LEU A 260 14.91 -18.22 -6.87
CA LEU A 260 14.13 -19.13 -6.07
C LEU A 260 13.73 -20.36 -6.91
N PRO A 261 14.15 -21.60 -6.53
CA PRO A 261 13.98 -22.79 -7.37
C PRO A 261 12.52 -23.18 -7.56
N ASP A 262 11.67 -22.90 -6.58
CA ASP A 262 10.25 -23.27 -6.58
C ASP A 262 9.32 -22.15 -7.09
N GLN A 263 9.87 -21.05 -7.62
CA GLN A 263 9.03 -19.99 -8.16
C GLN A 263 8.23 -20.50 -9.38
N PRO A 264 7.01 -20.00 -9.58
CA PRO A 264 6.22 -20.37 -10.76
C PRO A 264 6.99 -20.13 -12.06
N ALA A 265 7.00 -21.10 -12.96
CA ALA A 265 7.78 -21.06 -14.20
C ALA A 265 7.55 -19.79 -15.05
N ARG A 266 6.33 -19.21 -14.98
CA ARG A 266 6.02 -17.97 -15.70
C ARG A 266 6.76 -16.75 -15.14
N LEU A 267 7.17 -16.75 -13.88
CA LEU A 267 7.92 -15.65 -13.27
C LEU A 267 9.39 -15.68 -13.68
N THR A 268 9.93 -16.84 -14.05
CA THR A 268 11.34 -16.98 -14.47
C THR A 268 11.69 -16.16 -15.72
N THR A 269 10.69 -15.79 -16.52
CA THR A 269 10.87 -14.95 -17.73
C THR A 269 10.91 -13.44 -17.39
N GLN A 270 10.68 -13.07 -16.13
CA GLN A 270 10.56 -11.69 -15.68
C GLN A 270 11.80 -11.23 -14.90
N LYS A 271 12.93 -11.92 -15.06
CA LYS A 271 14.20 -11.55 -14.45
C LYS A 271 14.71 -10.23 -15.00
N VAL A 272 15.18 -9.38 -14.10
CA VAL A 272 15.89 -8.16 -14.48
C VAL A 272 17.26 -8.56 -15.07
N PRO A 273 17.66 -8.03 -16.23
CA PRO A 273 18.99 -8.24 -16.76
C PRO A 273 20.05 -7.67 -15.80
N PRO A 274 21.31 -8.15 -15.85
CA PRO A 274 22.38 -7.71 -14.97
C PRO A 274 22.68 -6.21 -15.03
N ASP A 275 22.42 -5.56 -16.14
CA ASP A 275 22.61 -4.11 -16.33
C ASP A 275 21.48 -3.59 -17.24
N ASP A 276 20.70 -2.66 -16.73
CA ASP A 276 19.62 -1.99 -17.47
C ASP A 276 20.04 -0.63 -18.02
N GLY A 277 21.30 -0.22 -17.85
CA GLY A 277 21.83 1.05 -18.32
C GLY A 277 21.65 2.24 -17.37
N PHE A 278 21.02 2.04 -16.20
CA PHE A 278 20.81 3.10 -15.20
C PHE A 278 21.79 3.06 -14.03
N HIS A 279 22.79 2.20 -14.07
CA HIS A 279 23.86 2.07 -13.09
C HIS A 279 23.44 1.50 -11.72
N THR A 280 22.18 1.32 -11.43
CA THR A 280 21.69 0.59 -10.27
C THR A 280 20.32 0.10 -10.51
N PRO A 281 19.23 0.73 -10.54
CA PRO A 281 17.96 0.12 -10.18
C PRO A 281 17.52 -1.06 -11.02
N GLY A 282 18.06 -1.30 -12.16
CA GLY A 282 17.77 -2.46 -12.99
C GLY A 282 18.78 -3.59 -12.92
N ASP A 283 19.74 -3.52 -12.05
CA ASP A 283 20.83 -4.50 -11.87
C ASP A 283 20.45 -5.72 -11.02
N GLY A 284 19.18 -5.94 -10.77
CA GLY A 284 18.66 -7.00 -9.90
C GLY A 284 18.62 -6.62 -8.42
N THR A 285 18.87 -5.35 -8.08
CA THR A 285 18.72 -4.84 -6.72
C THR A 285 17.38 -4.16 -6.53
N PHE A 286 16.79 -4.31 -5.34
CA PHE A 286 15.46 -3.78 -4.99
C PHE A 286 15.48 -3.09 -3.65
N ASN A 287 14.67 -2.04 -3.53
CA ASN A 287 14.49 -1.30 -2.30
C ASN A 287 14.01 -2.18 -1.15
N VAL A 288 14.52 -1.90 0.04
CA VAL A 288 14.02 -2.46 1.29
C VAL A 288 12.63 -1.89 1.57
N PRO A 289 11.57 -2.73 1.65
CA PRO A 289 10.24 -2.28 2.01
C PRO A 289 10.09 -2.12 3.54
N PRO A 290 9.18 -1.25 4.02
CA PRO A 290 8.76 -1.26 5.42
C PRO A 290 7.95 -2.52 5.73
N LEU A 291 8.12 -3.08 6.95
CA LEU A 291 7.49 -4.35 7.33
C LEU A 291 6.27 -4.18 8.25
N VAL A 292 5.96 -2.97 8.70
CA VAL A 292 4.89 -2.75 9.69
C VAL A 292 3.53 -3.19 9.17
N GLU A 293 3.28 -3.04 7.87
CA GLU A 293 2.03 -3.46 7.21
C GLU A 293 2.25 -4.63 6.23
N ALA A 294 3.31 -5.42 6.44
CA ALA A 294 3.64 -6.51 5.54
C ALA A 294 2.62 -7.66 5.60
N ALA A 295 2.05 -7.98 6.76
CA ALA A 295 1.22 -9.17 6.93
C ALA A 295 -0.15 -9.10 6.21
N ASP A 296 -0.57 -7.94 5.71
CA ASP A 296 -1.81 -7.75 4.95
C ASP A 296 -1.60 -7.15 3.54
N SER A 297 -0.35 -7.06 3.09
CA SER A 297 0.02 -6.50 1.79
C SER A 297 0.69 -7.51 0.83
N GLY A 298 0.56 -8.82 1.10
CA GLY A 298 1.02 -9.85 0.17
C GLY A 298 0.27 -9.85 -1.18
N PRO A 299 0.77 -10.54 -2.22
CA PRO A 299 2.00 -11.37 -2.26
C PRO A 299 3.30 -10.58 -2.10
N PHE A 300 4.40 -11.29 -1.84
CA PHE A 300 5.66 -10.70 -1.41
C PHE A 300 6.72 -10.67 -2.51
N PHE A 301 7.69 -9.76 -2.31
CA PHE A 301 8.76 -9.40 -3.22
C PHE A 301 8.28 -8.67 -4.48
N HIS A 302 9.24 -8.16 -5.26
CA HIS A 302 8.97 -7.40 -6.48
C HIS A 302 8.25 -8.20 -7.58
N ASN A 303 8.35 -9.53 -7.54
CA ASN A 303 7.76 -10.44 -8.51
C ASN A 303 6.55 -11.23 -7.98
N ASN A 304 6.08 -10.95 -6.76
CA ASN A 304 4.98 -11.65 -6.10
C ASN A 304 5.16 -13.19 -6.07
N ALA A 305 6.41 -13.66 -5.98
CA ALA A 305 6.71 -15.09 -6.02
C ALA A 305 6.24 -15.85 -4.76
N ILE A 306 5.99 -15.17 -3.65
CA ILE A 306 5.67 -15.77 -2.35
C ILE A 306 4.36 -15.19 -1.81
N GLU A 307 3.40 -16.08 -1.48
CA GLU A 307 2.04 -15.65 -1.12
C GLU A 307 1.86 -15.31 0.37
N THR A 308 2.66 -15.92 1.27
CA THR A 308 2.43 -15.84 2.72
C THR A 308 3.58 -15.17 3.44
N ILE A 309 3.28 -14.49 4.56
CA ILE A 309 4.32 -13.86 5.38
C ILE A 309 5.29 -14.88 5.99
N GLU A 310 4.80 -16.09 6.32
CA GLU A 310 5.62 -17.18 6.78
C GLU A 310 6.59 -17.65 5.69
N GLY A 311 6.11 -17.76 4.45
CA GLY A 311 6.94 -18.06 3.28
C GLY A 311 7.98 -16.98 3.01
N ALA A 312 7.61 -15.71 3.15
CA ALA A 312 8.53 -14.60 2.98
C ALA A 312 9.64 -14.60 4.06
N VAL A 313 9.33 -14.97 5.28
CA VAL A 313 10.35 -15.16 6.34
C VAL A 313 11.21 -16.38 6.05
N ALA A 314 10.61 -17.51 5.64
CA ALA A 314 11.33 -18.74 5.33
C ALA A 314 12.32 -18.56 4.15
N PHE A 315 12.01 -17.70 3.19
CA PHE A 315 12.91 -17.39 2.08
C PHE A 315 14.31 -16.97 2.54
N TYR A 316 14.41 -16.22 3.62
CA TYR A 316 15.69 -15.73 4.15
C TYR A 316 16.56 -16.81 4.78
N ASP A 317 15.98 -17.95 5.17
CA ASP A 317 16.71 -19.16 5.60
C ASP A 317 17.24 -19.99 4.42
N GLY A 318 16.67 -19.80 3.21
CA GLY A 318 16.96 -20.59 2.04
C GLY A 318 18.30 -20.29 1.37
N ASP A 319 18.76 -21.24 0.56
CA ASP A 319 20.00 -21.14 -0.23
C ASP A 319 19.98 -19.95 -1.21
N SER A 320 18.82 -19.66 -1.80
CA SER A 320 18.68 -18.54 -2.74
C SER A 320 19.07 -17.21 -2.09
N PHE A 321 18.60 -16.95 -0.86
CA PHE A 321 19.01 -15.76 -0.12
C PHE A 321 20.46 -15.87 0.39
N ASN A 322 20.81 -16.96 1.06
CA ASN A 322 22.11 -17.09 1.71
C ASN A 322 23.31 -17.10 0.73
N ASN A 323 23.08 -17.40 -0.54
CA ASN A 323 24.09 -17.32 -1.61
C ASN A 323 23.94 -16.07 -2.49
N SER A 324 22.94 -15.23 -2.25
CA SER A 324 22.74 -13.96 -2.96
C SER A 324 23.79 -12.91 -2.54
N PRO A 325 23.96 -11.84 -3.33
CA PRO A 325 24.80 -10.70 -2.93
C PRO A 325 24.45 -10.14 -1.54
N ALA A 326 23.16 -10.05 -1.20
CA ALA A 326 22.71 -9.60 0.12
C ALA A 326 23.09 -10.60 1.23
N GLY A 327 22.86 -11.88 1.01
CA GLY A 327 23.23 -12.94 1.95
C GLY A 327 24.72 -13.00 2.19
N LEU A 328 25.53 -12.89 1.13
CA LEU A 328 27.01 -12.82 1.24
C LEU A 328 27.48 -11.59 2.01
N LEU A 329 26.82 -10.44 1.83
CA LEU A 329 27.11 -9.23 2.61
C LEU A 329 26.85 -9.44 4.11
N LEU A 330 25.74 -10.11 4.48
CA LEU A 330 25.45 -10.45 5.87
C LEU A 330 26.48 -11.44 6.45
N LYS A 331 26.90 -12.45 5.67
CA LYS A 331 27.96 -13.38 6.09
C LYS A 331 29.31 -12.66 6.33
N GLN A 332 29.65 -11.69 5.48
CA GLN A 332 30.88 -10.89 5.68
C GLN A 332 30.81 -9.99 6.91
N ALA A 333 29.61 -9.49 7.26
CA ALA A 333 29.40 -8.68 8.46
C ALA A 333 29.35 -9.50 9.75
N ASP A 334 29.16 -10.81 9.66
CA ASP A 334 29.08 -11.72 10.79
C ASP A 334 30.50 -12.21 11.17
N PRO A 335 30.94 -12.09 12.43
CA PRO A 335 32.26 -12.57 12.87
C PRO A 335 32.51 -14.06 12.66
N GLU A 336 31.46 -14.87 12.62
CA GLU A 336 31.52 -16.33 12.41
C GLU A 336 31.27 -16.71 10.94
N GLY A 337 30.96 -15.73 10.09
CA GLY A 337 30.64 -15.95 8.68
C GLY A 337 29.30 -16.66 8.44
N ALA A 338 28.42 -16.68 9.46
CA ALA A 338 27.17 -17.39 9.39
C ALA A 338 26.14 -16.64 8.53
N GLY A 339 25.31 -17.38 7.79
CA GLY A 339 24.12 -16.87 7.12
C GLY A 339 22.95 -16.65 8.07
N ILE A 340 21.74 -16.59 7.51
CA ILE A 340 20.51 -16.71 8.30
C ILE A 340 20.14 -18.20 8.32
N GLU A 341 20.01 -18.76 9.51
CA GLU A 341 19.62 -20.17 9.75
C GLU A 341 18.49 -20.18 10.79
N LEU A 342 17.29 -20.52 10.34
CA LEU A 342 16.07 -20.50 11.15
C LEU A 342 15.37 -21.84 11.11
N ASP A 343 14.97 -22.36 12.27
CA ASP A 343 14.03 -23.48 12.30
C ASP A 343 12.57 -23.01 12.07
N GLY A 344 11.70 -23.96 11.78
CA GLY A 344 10.29 -23.68 11.49
C GLY A 344 9.56 -22.95 12.64
N THR A 345 9.97 -23.15 13.91
CA THR A 345 9.36 -22.45 15.05
C THR A 345 9.81 -20.99 15.13
N GLN A 346 11.03 -20.71 14.73
CA GLN A 346 11.59 -19.35 14.64
C GLN A 346 10.97 -18.57 13.49
N ILE A 347 10.78 -19.21 12.33
CA ILE A 347 10.06 -18.64 11.19
C ILE A 347 8.64 -18.22 11.60
N VAL A 348 7.88 -19.14 12.22
CA VAL A 348 6.53 -18.85 12.71
C VAL A 348 6.53 -17.75 13.78
N ALA A 349 7.54 -17.68 14.63
CA ALA A 349 7.63 -16.65 15.66
C ALA A 349 7.87 -15.25 15.03
N ILE A 350 8.77 -15.13 14.05
CA ILE A 350 9.01 -13.86 13.33
C ILE A 350 7.74 -13.44 12.59
N ALA A 351 7.08 -14.35 11.87
CA ALA A 351 5.82 -14.06 11.19
C ALA A 351 4.73 -13.60 12.18
N ALA A 352 4.64 -14.22 13.36
CA ALA A 352 3.73 -13.81 14.43
C ALA A 352 4.05 -12.38 14.94
N PHE A 353 5.31 -12.02 15.08
CA PHE A 353 5.73 -10.67 15.42
C PHE A 353 5.27 -9.67 14.35
N LEU A 354 5.51 -9.96 13.07
CA LEU A 354 5.10 -9.11 11.96
C LEU A 354 3.58 -8.95 11.89
N ARG A 355 2.82 -10.01 12.10
CA ARG A 355 1.35 -9.95 12.19
C ARG A 355 0.85 -9.08 13.34
N VAL A 356 1.51 -9.14 14.51
CA VAL A 356 1.09 -8.33 15.68
C VAL A 356 1.40 -6.85 15.47
N ILE A 357 2.57 -6.49 14.91
CA ILE A 357 2.85 -5.07 14.61
C ILE A 357 1.93 -4.51 13.52
N ASN A 358 1.56 -5.32 12.53
CA ASN A 358 0.56 -4.96 11.52
C ASN A 358 -0.81 -4.72 12.17
N ALA A 359 -1.30 -5.64 13.01
CA ALA A 359 -2.57 -5.45 13.71
C ALA A 359 -2.56 -4.19 14.60
N LEU A 360 -1.45 -3.91 15.27
CA LEU A 360 -1.28 -2.69 16.06
C LEU A 360 -1.33 -1.42 15.20
N GLU A 361 -0.78 -1.47 14.00
CA GLU A 361 -0.83 -0.36 13.05
C GLU A 361 -2.24 -0.12 12.51
N ASN A 362 -2.93 -1.17 12.09
CA ASN A 362 -4.32 -1.08 11.62
C ASN A 362 -5.26 -0.57 12.74
N ILE A 363 -5.05 -1.01 13.99
CA ILE A 363 -5.76 -0.48 15.16
C ILE A 363 -5.49 1.02 15.35
N ARG A 364 -4.22 1.45 15.23
CA ARG A 364 -3.84 2.86 15.33
C ARG A 364 -4.54 3.68 14.26
N GLN A 365 -4.47 3.26 13.00
CA GLN A 365 -5.11 3.94 11.86
C GLN A 365 -6.63 3.98 12.03
N SER A 366 -7.25 2.86 12.46
CA SER A 366 -8.68 2.82 12.75
C SER A 366 -9.07 3.84 13.81
N ILE A 367 -8.33 3.93 14.92
CA ILE A 367 -8.60 4.91 15.99
C ILE A 367 -8.48 6.34 15.43
N GLU A 368 -7.43 6.68 14.70
CA GLU A 368 -7.24 8.01 14.12
C GLU A 368 -8.38 8.38 13.13
N LEU A 369 -8.82 7.45 12.30
CA LEU A 369 -9.93 7.66 11.38
C LEU A 369 -11.26 7.87 12.14
N LEU A 370 -11.50 7.08 13.19
CA LEU A 370 -12.66 7.23 14.06
C LEU A 370 -12.64 8.59 14.77
N GLU A 371 -11.51 9.01 15.34
CA GLU A 371 -11.33 10.30 15.99
C GLU A 371 -11.52 11.44 14.97
N ALA A 372 -10.89 11.39 13.81
CA ALA A 372 -11.07 12.37 12.74
C ALA A 372 -12.54 12.47 12.27
N SER A 373 -13.27 11.35 12.26
CA SER A 373 -14.70 11.35 11.89
C SER A 373 -15.58 12.13 12.86
N LEU A 374 -15.14 12.38 14.09
CA LEU A 374 -15.83 13.21 15.07
C LEU A 374 -15.67 14.71 14.82
N GLU A 375 -14.65 15.10 14.06
CA GLU A 375 -14.29 16.51 13.83
C GLU A 375 -14.80 17.04 12.47
N VAL A 376 -15.26 16.15 11.57
CA VAL A 376 -15.73 16.54 10.24
C VAL A 376 -17.27 16.60 10.16
N PRO A 377 -17.84 17.34 9.18
CA PRO A 377 -19.27 17.33 8.86
C PRO A 377 -19.79 15.93 8.56
N PHE A 378 -21.11 15.76 8.68
CA PHE A 378 -21.75 14.45 8.50
C PHE A 378 -21.47 13.82 7.13
N GLU A 379 -21.42 14.63 6.08
CA GLU A 379 -21.21 14.21 4.70
C GLU A 379 -19.84 13.57 4.47
N GLU A 380 -18.82 14.03 5.21
CA GLU A 380 -17.45 13.51 5.11
C GLU A 380 -17.20 12.32 6.05
N ARG A 381 -17.99 12.23 7.11
CA ARG A 381 -17.86 11.20 8.16
C ARG A 381 -17.93 9.79 7.62
N GLY A 382 -18.85 9.52 6.69
CA GLY A 382 -19.10 8.19 6.15
C GLY A 382 -17.83 7.54 5.56
N ARG A 383 -17.03 8.32 4.84
CA ARG A 383 -15.78 7.83 4.23
C ARG A 383 -14.73 7.45 5.29
N LEU A 384 -14.54 8.28 6.30
CA LEU A 384 -13.58 8.00 7.37
C LEU A 384 -13.97 6.77 8.19
N LEU A 385 -15.26 6.64 8.50
CA LEU A 385 -15.80 5.48 9.21
C LEU A 385 -15.67 4.19 8.39
N ALA A 386 -15.92 4.25 7.08
CA ALA A 386 -15.78 3.10 6.20
C ALA A 386 -14.30 2.63 6.13
N ARG A 387 -13.34 3.57 6.11
CA ARG A 387 -11.91 3.22 6.22
C ARG A 387 -11.60 2.60 7.58
N ALA A 388 -12.07 3.18 8.67
CA ALA A 388 -11.85 2.62 10.01
C ALA A 388 -12.40 1.19 10.15
N VAL A 389 -13.50 0.86 9.47
CA VAL A 389 -14.03 -0.50 9.40
C VAL A 389 -13.06 -1.42 8.67
N ARG A 390 -12.47 -1.00 7.54
CA ARG A 390 -11.50 -1.81 6.78
C ARG A 390 -10.25 -2.08 7.60
N GLU A 391 -9.64 -1.05 8.20
CA GLU A 391 -8.48 -1.21 9.09
C GLU A 391 -8.78 -2.21 10.24
N THR A 392 -10.01 -2.19 10.75
CA THR A 392 -10.43 -3.15 11.79
C THR A 392 -10.59 -4.56 11.23
N ASP A 393 -11.15 -4.72 10.04
CA ASP A 393 -11.25 -6.02 9.36
C ASP A 393 -9.85 -6.60 9.07
N ASP A 394 -8.88 -5.76 8.68
CA ASP A 394 -7.51 -6.16 8.45
C ASP A 394 -6.81 -6.60 9.74
N SER A 395 -6.99 -5.86 10.85
CA SER A 395 -6.52 -6.29 12.18
C SER A 395 -7.04 -7.70 12.54
N ILE A 396 -8.34 -7.93 12.33
CA ILE A 396 -8.96 -9.23 12.60
C ILE A 396 -8.38 -10.31 11.69
N ARG A 397 -8.19 -10.00 10.41
CA ARG A 397 -7.68 -10.94 9.40
C ARG A 397 -6.26 -11.40 9.73
N VAL A 398 -5.35 -10.47 10.02
CA VAL A 398 -3.94 -10.82 10.30
C VAL A 398 -3.78 -11.57 11.60
N LEU A 399 -4.54 -11.25 12.65
CA LEU A 399 -4.51 -11.99 13.92
C LEU A 399 -5.08 -13.40 13.77
N LYS A 400 -6.22 -13.56 13.10
CA LYS A 400 -6.83 -14.87 12.85
C LYS A 400 -5.96 -15.73 11.94
N GLY A 401 -5.36 -15.14 10.90
CA GLY A 401 -4.48 -15.85 9.99
C GLY A 401 -3.27 -16.46 10.67
N GLY A 402 -2.77 -15.84 11.74
CA GLY A 402 -1.70 -16.40 12.57
C GLY A 402 -2.17 -17.21 13.79
N GLY A 403 -3.47 -17.33 14.03
CA GLY A 403 -3.99 -17.95 15.26
C GLY A 403 -3.60 -17.18 16.53
N LEU A 404 -3.39 -15.85 16.43
CA LEU A 404 -2.83 -15.01 17.47
C LEU A 404 -3.91 -14.26 18.24
N HIS A 405 -3.72 -14.09 19.55
CA HIS A 405 -4.52 -13.19 20.38
C HIS A 405 -6.03 -13.31 20.17
N ALA A 406 -6.58 -14.51 20.27
CA ALA A 406 -8.02 -14.77 20.08
C ALA A 406 -8.89 -13.87 20.97
N GLU A 407 -8.40 -13.49 22.16
CA GLU A 407 -9.02 -12.58 23.10
C GLU A 407 -9.13 -11.12 22.58
N ALA A 408 -8.24 -10.70 21.66
CA ALA A 408 -8.31 -9.38 21.03
C ALA A 408 -9.31 -9.33 19.87
N VAL A 409 -9.66 -10.46 19.29
CA VAL A 409 -10.58 -10.52 18.13
C VAL A 409 -12.00 -10.08 18.50
N ALA A 410 -12.49 -10.45 19.70
CA ALA A 410 -13.85 -10.09 20.12
C ALA A 410 -14.04 -8.58 20.25
N PRO A 411 -13.20 -7.80 20.97
CA PRO A 411 -13.33 -6.35 20.98
C PRO A 411 -13.11 -5.71 19.60
N LEU A 412 -12.26 -6.25 18.70
CA LEU A 412 -12.15 -5.76 17.32
C LEU A 412 -13.44 -5.97 16.53
N GLN A 413 -14.09 -7.13 16.65
CA GLN A 413 -15.39 -7.39 16.02
C GLN A 413 -16.47 -6.44 16.52
N GLU A 414 -16.46 -6.11 17.81
CA GLU A 414 -17.41 -5.15 18.39
C GLU A 414 -17.08 -3.72 17.90
N ALA A 415 -15.80 -3.32 17.86
CA ALA A 415 -15.37 -2.02 17.30
C ALA A 415 -15.84 -1.87 15.85
N ARG A 416 -15.64 -2.90 15.04
CA ARG A 416 -16.10 -2.94 13.64
C ARG A 416 -17.61 -2.76 13.54
N ARG A 417 -18.37 -3.50 14.34
CA ARG A 417 -19.84 -3.43 14.36
C ARG A 417 -20.34 -2.04 14.78
N LEU A 418 -19.71 -1.40 15.75
CA LEU A 418 -20.02 -0.07 16.21
C LEU A 418 -19.69 0.99 15.15
N ALA A 419 -18.53 0.88 14.49
CA ALA A 419 -18.13 1.77 13.41
C ALA A 419 -19.12 1.66 12.21
N ASP A 420 -19.52 0.46 11.83
CA ASP A 420 -20.54 0.23 10.78
C ASP A 420 -21.90 0.84 11.16
N LYS A 421 -22.34 0.69 12.41
CA LYS A 421 -23.53 1.39 12.92
C LYS A 421 -23.39 2.92 12.87
N ALA A 422 -22.20 3.44 13.14
CA ALA A 422 -21.95 4.88 13.10
C ALA A 422 -22.08 5.44 11.66
N VAL A 423 -21.66 4.68 10.63
CA VAL A 423 -21.89 5.03 9.22
C VAL A 423 -23.37 5.24 8.91
N ARG A 424 -24.21 4.35 9.44
CA ARG A 424 -25.66 4.30 9.12
C ARG A 424 -26.52 5.21 10.00
N SER A 425 -25.96 5.84 11.03
CA SER A 425 -26.74 6.58 12.03
C SER A 425 -26.44 8.07 12.03
N VAL A 426 -27.45 8.88 11.70
CA VAL A 426 -27.40 10.33 11.78
C VAL A 426 -27.37 10.81 13.25
N PHE A 427 -28.20 10.23 14.11
CA PHE A 427 -28.41 10.71 15.48
C PHE A 427 -27.40 10.13 16.48
N PHE A 428 -27.08 8.84 16.37
CA PHE A 428 -26.25 8.13 17.34
C PHE A 428 -24.83 7.85 16.82
N GLY A 429 -24.49 8.30 15.61
CA GLY A 429 -23.20 8.02 14.98
C GLY A 429 -22.01 8.41 15.85
N ARG A 430 -22.02 9.63 16.43
CA ARG A 430 -20.93 10.08 17.31
C ARG A 430 -20.75 9.23 18.57
N ARG A 431 -21.85 8.74 19.15
CA ARG A 431 -21.79 7.83 20.30
C ARG A 431 -21.18 6.50 19.92
N HIS A 432 -21.67 5.88 18.84
CA HIS A 432 -21.11 4.61 18.35
C HIS A 432 -19.64 4.71 17.95
N THR A 433 -19.22 5.85 17.36
CA THR A 433 -17.80 6.11 17.05
C THR A 433 -16.96 6.11 18.34
N LYS A 434 -17.39 6.78 19.41
CA LYS A 434 -16.68 6.81 20.69
C LYS A 434 -16.61 5.42 21.35
N GLU A 435 -17.70 4.66 21.27
CA GLU A 435 -17.74 3.27 21.74
C GLU A 435 -16.79 2.38 20.94
N ALA A 436 -16.73 2.53 19.60
CA ALA A 436 -15.78 1.82 18.73
C ALA A 436 -14.32 2.11 19.10
N ILE A 437 -13.98 3.38 19.34
CA ILE A 437 -12.64 3.77 19.83
C ILE A 437 -12.30 3.06 21.15
N GLY A 438 -13.27 2.96 22.07
CA GLY A 438 -13.09 2.22 23.33
C GLY A 438 -12.75 0.75 23.11
N GLU A 439 -13.45 0.07 22.21
CA GLU A 439 -13.19 -1.34 21.88
C GLU A 439 -11.83 -1.52 21.17
N GLN A 440 -11.45 -0.61 20.26
CA GLN A 440 -10.10 -0.61 19.64
C GLN A 440 -9.00 -0.51 20.71
N LYS A 441 -9.15 0.41 21.67
CA LYS A 441 -8.17 0.57 22.76
C LYS A 441 -8.10 -0.67 23.66
N LYS A 442 -9.24 -1.35 23.91
CA LYS A 442 -9.25 -2.63 24.63
C LYS A 442 -8.47 -3.71 23.83
N ALA A 443 -8.73 -3.85 22.54
CA ALA A 443 -8.02 -4.79 21.68
C ALA A 443 -6.51 -4.53 21.71
N ARG A 444 -6.11 -3.26 21.51
CA ARG A 444 -4.71 -2.86 21.58
C ARG A 444 -4.05 -3.27 22.89
N ALA A 445 -4.73 -3.05 24.03
CA ALA A 445 -4.21 -3.41 25.35
C ALA A 445 -4.06 -4.93 25.56
N LEU A 446 -4.64 -5.76 24.71
CA LEU A 446 -4.44 -7.23 24.72
C LEU A 446 -3.22 -7.66 23.88
N LEU A 447 -2.69 -6.80 23.01
CA LEU A 447 -1.53 -7.05 22.15
C LEU A 447 -0.22 -6.51 22.75
N VAL A 448 -0.28 -5.34 23.40
CA VAL A 448 0.89 -4.62 23.93
C VAL A 448 0.56 -3.98 25.28
N GLU A 449 1.59 -3.80 26.14
CA GLU A 449 1.48 -3.11 27.43
C GLU A 449 1.31 -1.60 27.25
#